data_eb5b69b581d9bfe46a3b2a37091f9c3a
#
_entry.id   eb5b69b581d9bfe46a3b2a37091f9c3a
#
_cell.length_a   1.000
_cell.length_b   1.000
_cell.length_c   1.000
_cell.angle_alpha   90.00
_cell.angle_beta   90.00
_cell.angle_gamma   90.00
#
_symmetry.space_group_name_H-M   'P 1'
#
loop_
_entity.id
_entity.type
_entity.pdbx_description
1 polymer ?
#
loop_
_entity_poly.entity_id
_entity_poly.type
_entity_poly.pdbx_seq_one_letter_code
_entity_poly.pdbx_strand_id
1 'polypeptide(L)'
;GNAGMAMTVTHISAATAAFIWMMIEWFKHGKPTLVGTATGCIAGLATITPASGFVGPSGAFIIGILAAIICYYMVGFVKNKLKIDDTLDVFAVHGVGGLLGTLLLAPLGSKKFGGLGLSEVSILEQFNIQIFASFAVAIWSGLVSFLILIILRKFIGIRVSSEEEEAGLDRSSHSESAYN
;
A
#
# COMPACT_ATOMS: atom_id res chain seq x y z
N GLY A 1 -24.47 4.71 9.32
CA GLY A 1 -23.40 5.48 9.93
C GLY A 1 -22.00 4.97 9.56
N ASN A 2 -21.65 3.73 9.89
CA ASN A 2 -20.27 3.28 9.74
C ASN A 2 -19.81 3.14 8.26
N ALA A 3 -20.65 2.66 7.37
CA ALA A 3 -20.33 2.56 5.94
C ALA A 3 -20.07 3.93 5.29
N GLY A 4 -20.90 4.94 5.62
CA GLY A 4 -20.69 6.30 5.15
C GLY A 4 -19.39 6.92 5.68
N MET A 5 -19.05 6.67 6.95
CA MET A 5 -17.80 7.12 7.53
C MET A 5 -16.60 6.43 6.86
N ALA A 6 -16.65 5.11 6.68
CA ALA A 6 -15.60 4.37 6.00
C ALA A 6 -15.33 4.91 4.58
N MET A 7 -16.39 5.19 3.81
CA MET A 7 -16.26 5.80 2.48
C MET A 7 -15.61 7.19 2.55
N THR A 8 -16.05 8.02 3.49
CA THR A 8 -15.55 9.39 3.66
C THR A 8 -14.07 9.39 4.01
N VAL A 9 -13.64 8.61 5.00
CA VAL A 9 -12.25 8.57 5.45
C VAL A 9 -11.32 7.96 4.39
N THR A 10 -11.82 6.98 3.64
CA THR A 10 -11.08 6.40 2.51
C THR A 10 -10.81 7.46 1.44
N HIS A 11 -11.82 8.26 1.10
CA HIS A 11 -11.67 9.34 0.13
C HIS A 11 -10.70 10.44 0.60
N ILE A 12 -10.79 10.84 1.87
CA ILE A 12 -9.89 11.82 2.48
C ILE A 12 -8.44 11.33 2.42
N SER A 13 -8.18 10.10 2.82
CA SER A 13 -6.82 9.54 2.79
C SER A 13 -6.26 9.47 1.38
N ALA A 14 -7.05 8.98 0.42
CA ALA A 14 -6.66 8.88 -0.99
C ALA A 14 -6.32 10.26 -1.60
N ALA A 15 -7.21 11.24 -1.43
CA ALA A 15 -7.01 12.59 -1.96
C ALA A 15 -5.80 13.28 -1.30
N THR A 16 -5.66 13.15 0.01
CA THR A 16 -4.52 13.69 0.75
C THR A 16 -3.20 13.09 0.27
N ALA A 17 -3.14 11.77 0.15
CA ALA A 17 -1.93 11.08 -0.28
C ALA A 17 -1.57 11.42 -1.73
N ALA A 18 -2.55 11.49 -2.64
CA ALA A 18 -2.33 11.94 -4.02
C ALA A 18 -1.73 13.34 -4.07
N PHE A 19 -2.29 14.27 -3.30
CA PHE A 19 -1.80 15.66 -3.24
C PHE A 19 -0.38 15.74 -2.66
N ILE A 20 -0.10 15.06 -1.55
CA ILE A 20 1.23 15.08 -0.91
C ILE A 20 2.28 14.42 -1.82
N TRP A 21 1.95 13.29 -2.48
CA TRP A 21 2.85 12.65 -3.43
C TRP A 21 3.18 13.58 -4.59
N MET A 22 2.16 14.19 -5.19
CA MET A 22 2.32 15.18 -6.24
C MET A 22 3.25 16.33 -5.81
N MET A 23 3.10 16.84 -4.59
CA MET A 23 3.96 17.90 -4.05
C MET A 23 5.40 17.42 -3.85
N ILE A 24 5.61 16.19 -3.37
CA ILE A 24 6.96 15.62 -3.24
C ILE A 24 7.66 15.55 -4.59
N GLU A 25 6.98 15.04 -5.63
CA GLU A 25 7.54 15.02 -6.98
C GLU A 25 7.85 16.42 -7.51
N TRP A 26 6.92 17.35 -7.29
CA TRP A 26 7.11 18.73 -7.75
C TRP A 26 8.35 19.38 -7.14
N PHE A 27 8.53 19.24 -5.83
CA PHE A 27 9.71 19.79 -5.16
C PHE A 27 11.02 19.08 -5.53
N LYS A 28 10.97 17.76 -5.76
CA LYS A 28 12.17 16.99 -6.06
C LYS A 28 12.58 17.01 -7.53
N HIS A 29 11.60 17.00 -8.42
CA HIS A 29 11.82 16.81 -9.86
C HIS A 29 11.38 18.01 -10.71
N GLY A 30 10.86 19.06 -10.08
CA GLY A 30 10.40 20.28 -10.74
C GLY A 30 9.03 20.17 -11.41
N LYS A 31 8.47 18.96 -11.52
CA LYS A 31 7.13 18.71 -12.07
C LYS A 31 6.57 17.39 -11.56
N PRO A 32 5.26 17.33 -11.27
CA PRO A 32 4.59 16.11 -10.90
C PRO A 32 4.28 15.24 -12.12
N THR A 33 4.06 13.95 -11.90
CA THR A 33 3.61 13.02 -12.93
C THR A 33 2.19 12.53 -12.64
N LEU A 34 1.44 12.18 -13.68
CA LEU A 34 0.11 11.59 -13.53
C LEU A 34 0.20 10.22 -12.85
N VAL A 35 1.18 9.40 -13.25
CA VAL A 35 1.42 8.07 -12.65
C VAL A 35 1.77 8.21 -11.18
N GLY A 36 2.67 9.12 -10.81
CA GLY A 36 3.03 9.36 -9.41
C GLY A 36 1.84 9.83 -8.57
N THR A 37 1.02 10.74 -9.09
CA THR A 37 -0.21 11.19 -8.42
C THR A 37 -1.19 10.06 -8.21
N ALA A 38 -1.36 9.17 -9.21
CA ALA A 38 -2.21 7.97 -9.10
C ALA A 38 -1.63 6.98 -8.09
N THR A 39 -0.31 6.75 -8.10
CA THR A 39 0.37 5.90 -7.11
C THR A 39 0.18 6.45 -5.68
N GLY A 40 0.28 7.76 -5.50
CA GLY A 40 -0.02 8.42 -4.23
C GLY A 40 -1.46 8.19 -3.77
N CYS A 41 -2.42 8.28 -4.69
CA CYS A 41 -3.82 7.95 -4.40
C CYS A 41 -3.96 6.51 -3.89
N ILE A 42 -3.35 5.55 -4.59
CA ILE A 42 -3.37 4.13 -4.21
C ILE A 42 -2.67 3.91 -2.87
N ALA A 43 -1.57 4.60 -2.59
CA ALA A 43 -0.89 4.55 -1.30
C ALA A 43 -1.82 4.97 -0.15
N GLY A 44 -2.57 6.06 -0.34
CA GLY A 44 -3.60 6.50 0.60
C GLY A 44 -4.71 5.48 0.80
N LEU A 45 -5.20 4.86 -0.28
CA LEU A 45 -6.22 3.80 -0.24
C LEU A 45 -5.71 2.56 0.49
N ALA A 46 -4.53 2.08 0.16
CA ALA A 46 -3.93 0.90 0.77
C ALA A 46 -3.71 1.09 2.28
N THR A 47 -3.19 2.26 2.66
CA THR A 47 -2.86 2.56 4.06
C THR A 47 -4.11 2.76 4.92
N ILE A 48 -5.17 3.39 4.42
CA ILE A 48 -6.39 3.59 5.19
C ILE A 48 -7.22 2.30 5.35
N THR A 49 -7.07 1.34 4.45
CA THR A 49 -7.91 0.14 4.37
C THR A 49 -8.08 -0.58 5.72
N PRO A 50 -7.04 -0.91 6.50
CA PRO A 50 -7.22 -1.58 7.79
C PRO A 50 -7.86 -0.68 8.86
N ALA A 51 -7.87 0.63 8.68
CA ALA A 51 -8.32 1.60 9.66
C ALA A 51 -9.66 2.28 9.31
N SER A 52 -10.16 2.15 8.09
CA SER A 52 -11.30 2.93 7.56
C SER A 52 -12.61 2.80 8.36
N GLY A 53 -12.83 1.65 9.01
CA GLY A 53 -14.01 1.43 9.86
C GLY A 53 -13.89 2.02 11.28
N PHE A 54 -12.72 2.53 11.66
CA PHE A 54 -12.40 2.85 13.07
C PHE A 54 -11.89 4.27 13.28
N VAL A 55 -11.30 4.90 12.25
CA VAL A 55 -10.76 6.27 12.35
C VAL A 55 -11.77 7.30 11.85
N GLY A 56 -11.63 8.54 12.35
CA GLY A 56 -12.39 9.68 11.85
C GLY A 56 -11.63 10.47 10.76
N PRO A 57 -12.24 11.56 10.24
CA PRO A 57 -11.66 12.37 9.17
C PRO A 57 -10.26 12.92 9.46
N SER A 58 -9.99 13.36 10.68
CA SER A 58 -8.66 13.86 11.07
C SER A 58 -7.61 12.75 11.09
N GLY A 59 -7.97 11.55 11.56
CA GLY A 59 -7.12 10.37 11.49
C GLY A 59 -6.81 9.98 10.05
N ALA A 60 -7.81 10.01 9.17
CA ALA A 60 -7.64 9.71 7.75
C ALA A 60 -6.71 10.70 7.04
N PHE A 61 -6.80 11.99 7.38
CA PHE A 61 -5.90 13.02 6.85
C PHE A 61 -4.45 12.73 7.24
N ILE A 62 -4.18 12.41 8.51
CA ILE A 62 -2.85 12.04 9.00
C ILE A 62 -2.34 10.78 8.30
N ILE A 63 -3.20 9.75 8.15
CA ILE A 63 -2.84 8.51 7.44
C ILE A 63 -2.46 8.82 6.00
N GLY A 64 -3.20 9.66 5.29
CA GLY A 64 -2.90 10.05 3.92
C GLY A 64 -1.54 10.74 3.76
N ILE A 65 -1.20 11.65 4.68
CA ILE A 65 0.12 12.32 4.69
C ILE A 65 1.24 11.29 4.88
N LEU A 66 1.12 10.44 5.90
CA LEU A 66 2.15 9.45 6.22
C LEU A 66 2.27 8.38 5.12
N ALA A 67 1.15 7.96 4.53
CA ALA A 67 1.12 7.04 3.40
C ALA A 67 1.94 7.59 2.23
N ALA A 68 1.68 8.82 1.81
CA ALA A 68 2.39 9.43 0.69
C ALA A 68 3.90 9.50 0.96
N ILE A 69 4.30 10.02 2.12
CA ILE A 69 5.71 10.20 2.46
C ILE A 69 6.42 8.84 2.53
N ILE A 70 5.89 7.91 3.32
CA ILE A 70 6.55 6.64 3.59
C ILE A 70 6.59 5.77 2.33
N CYS A 71 5.48 5.62 1.61
CA CYS A 71 5.44 4.80 0.40
C CYS A 71 6.30 5.41 -0.71
N TYR A 72 6.32 6.74 -0.87
CA TYR A 72 7.19 7.40 -1.86
C TYR A 72 8.66 7.01 -1.68
N TYR A 73 9.19 7.10 -0.45
CA TYR A 73 10.56 6.74 -0.18
C TYR A 73 10.80 5.23 -0.26
N MET A 74 9.80 4.42 0.12
CA MET A 74 9.90 2.96 0.02
C MET A 74 9.94 2.46 -1.41
N VAL A 75 9.22 3.06 -2.35
CA VAL A 75 9.35 2.76 -3.79
C VAL A 75 10.81 2.91 -4.25
N GLY A 76 11.42 4.04 -3.94
CA GLY A 76 12.83 4.26 -4.27
C GLY A 76 13.78 3.30 -3.54
N PHE A 77 13.51 2.97 -2.30
CA PHE A 77 14.31 2.03 -1.52
C PHE A 77 14.25 0.60 -2.08
N VAL A 78 13.04 0.10 -2.36
CA VAL A 78 12.83 -1.25 -2.88
C VAL A 78 13.50 -1.43 -4.25
N LYS A 79 13.26 -0.51 -5.17
CA LYS A 79 13.80 -0.59 -6.54
C LYS A 79 15.29 -0.30 -6.60
N ASN A 80 15.77 0.75 -5.94
CA ASN A 80 17.15 1.23 -6.14
C ASN A 80 18.14 0.64 -5.14
N LYS A 81 17.73 0.37 -3.90
CA LYS A 81 18.61 -0.17 -2.85
C LYS A 81 18.53 -1.69 -2.74
N LEU A 82 17.33 -2.24 -2.64
CA LEU A 82 17.13 -3.68 -2.58
C LEU A 82 17.21 -4.35 -3.96
N LYS A 83 17.07 -3.59 -5.03
CA LYS A 83 17.07 -4.07 -6.43
C LYS A 83 16.04 -5.17 -6.66
N ILE A 84 14.89 -5.05 -6.03
CA ILE A 84 13.76 -5.95 -6.22
C ILE A 84 12.93 -5.40 -7.39
N ASP A 85 12.57 -6.29 -8.32
CA ASP A 85 11.68 -5.99 -9.43
C ASP A 85 10.22 -5.91 -8.92
N ASP A 86 9.89 -4.78 -8.34
CA ASP A 86 8.53 -4.41 -7.91
C ASP A 86 7.97 -3.39 -8.89
N THR A 87 7.67 -3.85 -10.12
CA THR A 87 7.30 -2.99 -11.25
C THR A 87 6.09 -2.11 -10.94
N LEU A 88 5.08 -2.66 -10.27
CA LEU A 88 3.84 -1.97 -9.91
C LEU A 88 3.83 -1.42 -8.47
N ASP A 89 4.99 -1.38 -7.81
CA ASP A 89 5.15 -0.87 -6.45
C ASP A 89 4.27 -1.58 -5.40
N VAL A 90 3.94 -2.87 -5.66
CA VAL A 90 3.01 -3.63 -4.82
C VAL A 90 3.52 -3.78 -3.39
N PHE A 91 4.78 -4.17 -3.22
CA PHE A 91 5.36 -4.28 -1.88
C PHE A 91 5.49 -2.92 -1.20
N ALA A 92 6.02 -1.92 -1.93
CA ALA A 92 6.25 -0.59 -1.39
C ALA A 92 4.95 0.15 -1.01
N VAL A 93 3.89 -0.01 -1.79
CA VAL A 93 2.62 0.69 -1.59
C VAL A 93 1.63 -0.14 -0.77
N HIS A 94 1.37 -1.39 -1.16
CA HIS A 94 0.39 -2.23 -0.45
C HIS A 94 0.97 -2.92 0.77
N GLY A 95 2.16 -3.50 0.68
CA GLY A 95 2.80 -4.17 1.81
C GLY A 95 3.16 -3.20 2.93
N VAL A 96 3.95 -2.18 2.61
CA VAL A 96 4.38 -1.17 3.60
C VAL A 96 3.24 -0.26 4.02
N GLY A 97 2.42 0.22 3.07
CA GLY A 97 1.26 1.04 3.37
C GLY A 97 0.23 0.31 4.24
N GLY A 98 -0.10 -0.94 3.91
CA GLY A 98 -1.03 -1.75 4.70
C GLY A 98 -0.52 -2.00 6.13
N LEU A 99 0.77 -2.31 6.30
CA LEU A 99 1.39 -2.44 7.62
C LEU A 99 1.33 -1.12 8.40
N LEU A 100 1.68 0.00 7.75
CA LEU A 100 1.60 1.33 8.35
C LEU A 100 0.19 1.64 8.84
N GLY A 101 -0.82 1.42 8.00
CA GLY A 101 -2.22 1.66 8.36
C GLY A 101 -2.71 0.78 9.51
N THR A 102 -2.29 -0.48 9.53
CA THR A 102 -2.58 -1.41 10.61
C THR A 102 -2.01 -0.90 11.95
N LEU A 103 -0.77 -0.41 11.96
CA LEU A 103 -0.15 0.12 13.17
C LEU A 103 -0.76 1.47 13.60
N LEU A 104 -1.08 2.34 12.64
CA LEU A 104 -1.69 3.64 12.90
C LEU A 104 -3.13 3.54 13.42
N LEU A 105 -3.81 2.41 13.20
CA LEU A 105 -5.13 2.17 13.78
C LEU A 105 -5.13 2.35 15.31
N ALA A 106 -4.10 1.88 16.00
CA ALA A 106 -4.04 1.95 17.46
C ALA A 106 -4.12 3.40 17.99
N PRO A 107 -3.26 4.35 17.57
CA PRO A 107 -3.37 5.73 18.05
C PRO A 107 -4.53 6.50 17.42
N LEU A 108 -4.80 6.32 16.11
CA LEU A 108 -5.75 7.16 15.37
C LEU A 108 -7.21 6.68 15.44
N GLY A 109 -7.44 5.44 15.86
CA GLY A 109 -8.79 4.93 16.15
C GLY A 109 -9.39 5.50 17.42
N SER A 110 -8.64 6.26 18.22
CA SER A 110 -9.12 6.88 19.45
C SER A 110 -10.13 8.01 19.17
N LYS A 111 -11.02 8.26 20.13
CA LYS A 111 -12.03 9.35 20.06
C LYS A 111 -11.41 10.73 19.85
N LYS A 112 -10.17 10.94 20.30
CA LYS A 112 -9.41 12.19 20.12
C LYS A 112 -9.25 12.58 18.64
N PHE A 113 -9.13 11.59 17.75
CA PHE A 113 -8.99 11.79 16.31
C PHE A 113 -10.32 11.54 15.55
N GLY A 114 -11.44 11.59 16.26
CA GLY A 114 -12.76 11.38 15.67
C GLY A 114 -13.07 9.91 15.36
N GLY A 115 -12.29 8.97 15.87
CA GLY A 115 -12.52 7.55 15.72
C GLY A 115 -13.59 7.01 16.68
N LEU A 116 -13.93 5.74 16.51
CA LEU A 116 -14.95 5.07 17.34
C LEU A 116 -14.48 4.82 18.78
N GLY A 117 -13.18 4.88 19.02
CA GLY A 117 -12.52 4.45 20.26
C GLY A 117 -12.05 3.00 20.19
N LEU A 118 -11.15 2.63 21.08
CA LEU A 118 -10.54 1.30 21.15
C LEU A 118 -11.23 0.39 22.19
N SER A 119 -12.52 0.57 22.42
CA SER A 119 -13.25 -0.18 23.43
C SER A 119 -12.58 -0.09 24.82
N GLU A 120 -12.22 -1.24 25.42
CA GLU A 120 -11.58 -1.32 26.74
C GLU A 120 -10.06 -1.53 26.67
N VAL A 121 -9.49 -1.56 25.46
CA VAL A 121 -8.06 -1.85 25.22
C VAL A 121 -7.24 -0.56 25.20
N SER A 122 -6.09 -0.53 25.85
CA SER A 122 -5.18 0.61 25.79
C SER A 122 -4.54 0.74 24.40
N ILE A 123 -4.09 1.96 24.04
CA ILE A 123 -3.40 2.21 22.76
C ILE A 123 -2.16 1.31 22.61
N LEU A 124 -1.39 1.13 23.67
CA LEU A 124 -0.18 0.31 23.65
C LEU A 124 -0.51 -1.17 23.46
N GLU A 125 -1.53 -1.64 24.12
CA GLU A 125 -1.99 -3.03 24.00
C GLU A 125 -2.52 -3.29 22.58
N GLN A 126 -3.35 -2.40 22.04
CA GLN A 126 -3.81 -2.49 20.66
C GLN A 126 -2.64 -2.47 19.67
N PHE A 127 -1.65 -1.63 19.88
CA PHE A 127 -0.47 -1.56 19.03
C PHE A 127 0.32 -2.87 19.05
N ASN A 128 0.50 -3.49 20.20
CA ASN A 128 1.16 -4.79 20.34
C ASN A 128 0.38 -5.90 19.62
N ILE A 129 -0.95 -5.92 19.76
CA ILE A 129 -1.81 -6.84 19.02
C ILE A 129 -1.61 -6.70 17.51
N GLN A 130 -1.59 -5.46 16.99
CA GLN A 130 -1.39 -5.21 15.57
C GLN A 130 0.00 -5.66 15.08
N ILE A 131 1.05 -5.40 15.84
CA ILE A 131 2.39 -5.91 15.52
C ILE A 131 2.38 -7.42 15.43
N PHE A 132 1.91 -8.10 16.46
CA PHE A 132 1.92 -9.57 16.53
C PHE A 132 1.11 -10.21 15.40
N ALA A 133 -0.10 -9.69 15.14
CA ALA A 133 -0.95 -10.13 14.04
C ALA A 133 -0.27 -9.92 12.67
N SER A 134 0.35 -8.76 12.46
CA SER A 134 1.05 -8.45 11.22
C SER A 134 2.23 -9.39 10.97
N PHE A 135 3.03 -9.69 11.99
CA PHE A 135 4.12 -10.65 11.89
C PHE A 135 3.62 -12.07 11.60
N ALA A 136 2.57 -12.53 12.28
CA ALA A 136 1.99 -13.84 12.06
C ALA A 136 1.50 -13.98 10.60
N VAL A 137 0.79 -12.98 10.09
CA VAL A 137 0.30 -12.97 8.70
C VAL A 137 1.46 -12.90 7.70
N ALA A 138 2.49 -12.07 7.95
CA ALA A 138 3.65 -11.94 7.08
C ALA A 138 4.43 -13.27 6.97
N ILE A 139 4.66 -13.96 8.09
CA ILE A 139 5.33 -15.27 8.10
C ILE A 139 4.49 -16.30 7.36
N TRP A 140 3.19 -16.38 7.65
CA TRP A 140 2.28 -17.30 6.98
C TRP A 140 2.23 -17.07 5.47
N SER A 141 1.99 -15.83 5.05
CA SER A 141 1.93 -15.48 3.63
C SER A 141 3.26 -15.76 2.91
N GLY A 142 4.37 -15.41 3.55
CA GLY A 142 5.70 -15.68 3.00
C GLY A 142 5.97 -17.17 2.81
N LEU A 143 5.70 -17.99 3.81
CA LEU A 143 5.90 -19.44 3.74
C LEU A 143 5.00 -20.08 2.68
N VAL A 144 3.71 -19.75 2.68
CA VAL A 144 2.75 -20.33 1.72
C VAL A 144 3.10 -19.89 0.29
N SER A 145 3.37 -18.62 0.06
CA SER A 145 3.78 -18.12 -1.26
C SER A 145 5.07 -18.79 -1.74
N PHE A 146 6.05 -18.94 -0.86
CA PHE A 146 7.30 -19.63 -1.18
C PHE A 146 7.07 -21.09 -1.62
N LEU A 147 6.25 -21.84 -0.89
CA LEU A 147 5.89 -23.22 -1.24
C LEU A 147 5.15 -23.30 -2.59
N ILE A 148 4.19 -22.41 -2.82
CA ILE A 148 3.46 -22.33 -4.09
C ILE A 148 4.42 -22.05 -5.24
N LEU A 149 5.31 -21.07 -5.10
CA LEU A 149 6.28 -20.71 -6.13
C LEU A 149 7.26 -21.86 -6.47
N ILE A 150 7.71 -22.63 -5.47
CA ILE A 150 8.54 -23.83 -5.71
C ILE A 150 7.78 -24.85 -6.56
N ILE A 151 6.52 -25.10 -6.22
CA ILE A 151 5.67 -26.05 -6.97
C ILE A 151 5.48 -25.56 -8.41
N LEU A 152 5.06 -24.32 -8.60
CA LEU A 152 4.85 -23.73 -9.92
C LEU A 152 6.12 -23.74 -10.77
N ARG A 153 7.26 -23.35 -10.17
CA ARG A 153 8.56 -23.38 -10.86
C ARG A 153 8.90 -24.77 -11.39
N LYS A 154 8.55 -25.82 -10.64
CA LYS A 154 8.86 -27.20 -11.00
C LYS A 154 7.97 -27.74 -12.13
N PHE A 155 6.69 -27.36 -12.17
CA PHE A 155 5.71 -27.97 -13.05
C PHE A 155 5.35 -27.13 -14.27
N ILE A 156 5.35 -25.81 -14.16
CA ILE A 156 4.85 -24.90 -15.20
C ILE A 156 5.95 -23.91 -15.64
N GLY A 157 6.86 -23.57 -14.77
CA GLY A 157 7.73 -22.39 -14.90
C GLY A 157 7.05 -21.14 -14.31
N ILE A 158 7.86 -20.13 -13.98
CA ILE A 158 7.40 -18.89 -13.36
C ILE A 158 7.88 -17.63 -14.10
N ARG A 159 8.59 -17.81 -15.21
CA ARG A 159 9.11 -16.70 -16.01
C ARG A 159 9.01 -17.05 -17.49
N VAL A 160 8.63 -16.08 -18.29
CA VAL A 160 8.65 -16.15 -19.76
C VAL A 160 10.07 -16.07 -20.30
N SER A 161 10.26 -16.39 -21.59
CA SER A 161 11.54 -16.23 -22.24
C SER A 161 11.96 -14.76 -22.32
N SER A 162 13.27 -14.49 -22.45
CA SER A 162 13.77 -13.12 -22.61
C SER A 162 13.20 -12.43 -23.85
N GLU A 163 12.97 -13.20 -24.92
CA GLU A 163 12.39 -12.68 -26.17
C GLU A 163 10.93 -12.24 -25.98
N GLU A 164 10.13 -13.02 -25.26
CA GLU A 164 8.75 -12.66 -24.92
C GLU A 164 8.69 -11.46 -23.97
N GLU A 165 9.63 -11.37 -23.03
CA GLU A 165 9.74 -10.24 -22.08
C GLU A 165 10.10 -8.95 -22.83
N GLU A 166 11.03 -8.98 -23.78
CA GLU A 166 11.40 -7.85 -24.63
C GLU A 166 10.27 -7.44 -25.60
N ALA A 167 9.53 -8.40 -26.16
CA ALA A 167 8.39 -8.13 -27.03
C ALA A 167 7.19 -7.53 -26.30
N GLY A 168 7.14 -7.70 -24.97
CA GLY A 168 6.02 -7.32 -24.11
C GLY A 168 4.97 -8.41 -23.98
N LEU A 169 4.52 -8.66 -22.75
CA LEU A 169 3.58 -9.74 -22.45
C LEU A 169 2.19 -9.51 -23.04
N ASP A 170 1.79 -8.25 -23.24
CA ASP A 170 0.52 -7.94 -23.88
C ASP A 170 0.47 -8.56 -25.30
N ARG A 171 1.56 -8.46 -26.05
CA ARG A 171 1.66 -9.04 -27.39
C ARG A 171 1.91 -10.54 -27.37
N SER A 172 2.91 -10.99 -26.60
CA SER A 172 3.34 -12.39 -26.64
C SER A 172 2.36 -13.35 -25.97
N SER A 173 1.71 -12.93 -24.87
CA SER A 173 0.82 -13.79 -24.08
C SER A 173 -0.65 -13.53 -24.33
N HIS A 174 -1.05 -12.28 -24.65
CA HIS A 174 -2.45 -11.88 -24.76
C HIS A 174 -2.85 -11.45 -26.17
N SER A 175 -1.91 -11.32 -27.10
CA SER A 175 -2.15 -10.83 -28.46
C SER A 175 -2.85 -9.46 -28.50
N GLU A 176 -2.57 -8.62 -27.52
CA GLU A 176 -3.14 -7.28 -27.38
C GLU A 176 -2.09 -6.19 -27.64
N SER A 177 -2.56 -5.02 -28.05
CA SER A 177 -1.75 -3.81 -28.22
C SER A 177 -2.51 -2.64 -27.65
N ALA A 178 -1.89 -1.89 -26.74
CA ALA A 178 -2.50 -0.71 -26.14
C ALA A 178 -2.61 0.48 -27.13
N TYR A 179 -1.73 0.51 -28.11
CA TYR A 179 -1.69 1.57 -29.14
C TYR A 179 -1.49 0.91 -30.53
N ASN A 180 -2.35 1.28 -31.48
CA ASN A 180 -2.25 0.91 -32.89
C ASN A 180 -1.49 1.99 -33.66
#